data_b80a50e34beeb1bfb483f2a2d5524ae1
#
_entry.id   b80a50e34beeb1bfb483f2a2d5524ae1
#
_cell.length_a   1.000
_cell.length_b   1.000
_cell.length_c   1.000
_cell.angle_alpha   90.00
_cell.angle_beta   90.00
_cell.angle_gamma   90.00
#
_symmetry.space_group_name_H-M   'P 1'
#
loop_
_entity.id
_entity.type
_entity.pdbx_description
1 polymer ?
#
loop_
_entity_poly.entity_id
_entity_poly.type
_entity_poly.pdbx_seq_one_letter_code
_entity_poly.pdbx_strand_id
1 'polypeptide(L)'
;MKIGVLALQGDFREHKQMLEALGVEAVEVRLPKHLTGVHGLIAPGGESTTIGKLAAEYGLDEAIRERYACGELAVWGTCAGAIWMAQEIIGYPDQPRLGLMPIAVRRNAYGRQVESFEEDLEIQGLDRPFHAVFIRAPVIERVGEGVEVLARHGDRVVFVQQDRLWASSFHPELTGDTRLHARFVELARG
;
A
#
# COMPACT_ATOMS: atom_id res chain seq x y z
N MET A 1 -15.42 -10.88 7.50
CA MET A 1 -14.11 -10.39 7.01
C MET A 1 -13.92 -8.97 7.50
N LYS A 2 -12.81 -8.71 8.16
CA LYS A 2 -12.48 -7.40 8.71
C LYS A 2 -11.17 -6.94 8.10
N ILE A 3 -11.18 -5.76 7.45
CA ILE A 3 -10.01 -5.14 6.85
C ILE A 3 -9.70 -3.86 7.62
N GLY A 4 -8.45 -3.73 8.05
CA GLY A 4 -7.96 -2.53 8.71
C GLY A 4 -7.45 -1.51 7.70
N VAL A 5 -7.60 -0.23 8.02
CA VAL A 5 -6.95 0.86 7.31
C VAL A 5 -6.10 1.61 8.33
N LEU A 6 -4.80 1.70 8.05
CA LEU A 6 -3.87 2.41 8.94
C LEU A 6 -4.28 3.88 8.98
N ALA A 7 -4.66 4.36 10.16
CA ALA A 7 -5.27 5.69 10.32
C ALA A 7 -4.38 6.62 11.16
N LEU A 8 -3.08 6.58 10.90
CA LEU A 8 -2.10 7.45 11.55
C LEU A 8 -2.03 8.83 10.87
N GLN A 9 -2.10 8.83 9.54
CA GLN A 9 -2.02 10.03 8.72
C GLN A 9 -2.43 9.67 7.30
N GLY A 10 -3.01 10.60 6.53
CA GLY A 10 -3.26 10.43 5.10
C GLY A 10 -4.68 10.00 4.74
N ASP A 11 -4.81 9.35 3.60
CA ASP A 11 -6.09 9.11 2.90
C ASP A 11 -6.83 7.85 3.40
N PHE A 12 -6.85 7.63 4.70
CA PHE A 12 -7.47 6.42 5.26
C PHE A 12 -9.00 6.39 5.10
N ARG A 13 -9.66 7.55 5.10
CA ARG A 13 -11.13 7.63 4.96
C ARG A 13 -11.61 7.13 3.61
N GLU A 14 -10.91 7.48 2.56
CA GLU A 14 -11.23 7.13 1.18
C GLU A 14 -11.12 5.61 0.97
N HIS A 15 -10.06 4.98 1.51
CA HIS A 15 -9.93 3.53 1.49
C HIS A 15 -11.06 2.84 2.27
N LYS A 16 -11.40 3.39 3.42
CA LYS A 16 -12.48 2.86 4.24
C LYS A 16 -13.81 2.89 3.50
N GLN A 17 -14.10 4.00 2.82
CA GLN A 17 -15.30 4.14 1.99
C GLN A 17 -15.36 3.10 0.87
N MET A 18 -14.22 2.82 0.22
CA MET A 18 -14.13 1.80 -0.83
C MET A 18 -14.47 0.41 -0.29
N LEU A 19 -13.96 0.06 0.89
CA LEU A 19 -14.24 -1.21 1.56
C LEU A 19 -15.70 -1.32 1.98
N GLU A 20 -16.25 -0.26 2.54
CA GLU A 20 -17.66 -0.20 2.95
C GLU A 20 -18.60 -0.37 1.75
N ALA A 21 -18.26 0.20 0.60
CA ALA A 21 -19.00 0.02 -0.64
C ALA A 21 -19.04 -1.44 -1.10
N LEU A 22 -18.05 -2.24 -0.71
CA LEU A 22 -17.99 -3.68 -0.98
C LEU A 22 -18.68 -4.53 0.09
N GLY A 23 -19.28 -3.91 1.10
CA GLY A 23 -19.91 -4.61 2.22
C GLY A 23 -18.93 -5.23 3.20
N VAL A 24 -17.68 -4.76 3.21
CA VAL A 24 -16.61 -5.25 4.10
C VAL A 24 -16.57 -4.40 5.36
N GLU A 25 -16.38 -5.04 6.51
CA GLU A 25 -16.15 -4.32 7.75
C GLU A 25 -14.77 -3.67 7.72
N ALA A 26 -14.73 -2.34 7.65
CA ALA A 26 -13.51 -1.56 7.62
C ALA A 26 -13.26 -0.91 8.98
N VAL A 27 -12.08 -1.14 9.55
CA VAL A 27 -11.71 -0.60 10.86
C VAL A 27 -10.49 0.30 10.75
N GLU A 28 -10.48 1.40 11.50
CA GLU A 28 -9.32 2.27 11.58
C GLU A 28 -8.30 1.69 12.56
N VAL A 29 -7.06 1.54 12.12
CA VAL A 29 -5.97 0.97 12.92
C VAL A 29 -5.00 2.09 13.30
N ARG A 30 -4.88 2.34 14.59
CA ARG A 30 -3.95 3.32 15.16
C ARG A 30 -3.01 2.68 16.19
N LEU A 31 -3.45 1.61 16.83
CA LEU A 31 -2.72 0.92 17.90
C LEU A 31 -2.71 -0.59 17.63
N PRO A 32 -1.73 -1.34 18.17
CA PRO A 32 -1.68 -2.80 17.99
C PRO A 32 -2.99 -3.53 18.33
N LYS A 33 -3.70 -3.08 19.36
CA LYS A 33 -4.97 -3.70 19.75
C LYS A 33 -6.04 -3.65 18.66
N HIS A 34 -5.95 -2.66 17.75
CA HIS A 34 -6.90 -2.52 16.66
C HIS A 34 -6.72 -3.57 15.56
N LEU A 35 -5.61 -4.32 15.58
CA LEU A 35 -5.36 -5.41 14.64
C LEU A 35 -6.10 -6.70 14.99
N THR A 36 -6.71 -6.78 16.16
CA THR A 36 -7.43 -7.99 16.60
C THR A 36 -8.56 -8.34 15.62
N GLY A 37 -8.49 -9.55 15.04
CA GLY A 37 -9.48 -10.03 14.08
C GLY A 37 -9.37 -9.43 12.68
N VAL A 38 -8.36 -8.62 12.42
CA VAL A 38 -8.10 -8.01 11.11
C VAL A 38 -7.34 -9.00 10.23
N HIS A 39 -7.82 -9.22 9.01
CA HIS A 39 -7.23 -10.17 8.04
C HIS A 39 -6.35 -9.49 6.99
N GLY A 40 -6.60 -8.23 6.72
CA GLY A 40 -5.81 -7.42 5.81
C GLY A 40 -5.69 -6.00 6.31
N LEU A 41 -4.61 -5.34 5.96
CA LEU A 41 -4.34 -3.95 6.34
C LEU A 41 -3.94 -3.14 5.12
N ILE A 42 -4.58 -2.01 4.91
CA ILE A 42 -4.20 -1.03 3.89
C ILE A 42 -3.45 0.11 4.56
N ALA A 43 -2.22 0.36 4.11
CA ALA A 43 -1.42 1.52 4.52
C ALA A 43 -1.58 2.60 3.44
N PRO A 44 -2.29 3.71 3.73
CA PRO A 44 -2.68 4.69 2.72
C PRO A 44 -1.58 5.64 2.32
N GLY A 45 -1.85 6.44 1.29
CA GLY A 45 -1.04 7.60 0.93
C GLY A 45 -1.07 8.67 2.01
N GLY A 46 -0.08 9.53 1.97
CA GLY A 46 0.11 10.60 2.95
C GLY A 46 1.57 10.99 3.00
N GLU A 47 2.15 11.14 4.19
CA GLU A 47 3.56 11.48 4.38
C GLU A 47 4.27 10.28 5.03
N SER A 48 5.17 9.63 4.28
CA SER A 48 5.78 8.36 4.68
C SER A 48 6.66 8.46 5.93
N THR A 49 7.33 9.58 6.14
CA THR A 49 8.17 9.79 7.33
C THR A 49 7.29 9.85 8.59
N THR A 50 6.19 10.56 8.53
CA THR A 50 5.22 10.68 9.64
C THR A 50 4.59 9.32 9.95
N ILE A 51 4.16 8.60 8.91
CA ILE A 51 3.60 7.25 9.07
C ILE A 51 4.62 6.34 9.77
N GLY A 52 5.87 6.33 9.29
CA GLY A 52 6.92 5.49 9.85
C GLY A 52 7.24 5.80 11.30
N LYS A 53 7.33 7.08 11.65
CA LYS A 53 7.61 7.52 13.03
C LYS A 53 6.49 7.14 13.99
N LEU A 54 5.24 7.41 13.60
CA LEU A 54 4.09 7.10 14.45
C LEU A 54 3.89 5.59 14.60
N ALA A 55 4.06 4.83 13.54
CA ALA A 55 3.96 3.37 13.61
C ALA A 55 5.00 2.78 14.56
N ALA A 56 6.23 3.28 14.51
CA ALA A 56 7.30 2.84 15.41
C ALA A 56 7.00 3.25 16.86
N GLU A 57 6.55 4.49 17.07
CA GLU A 57 6.23 5.00 18.40
C GLU A 57 5.13 4.20 19.09
N TYR A 58 4.10 3.78 18.34
CA TYR A 58 2.98 3.02 18.88
C TYR A 58 3.18 1.51 18.86
N GLY A 59 4.33 1.02 18.37
CA GLY A 59 4.60 -0.42 18.28
C GLY A 59 3.81 -1.13 17.19
N LEU A 60 3.20 -0.39 16.26
CA LEU A 60 2.40 -0.97 15.18
C LEU A 60 3.24 -1.71 14.16
N ASP A 61 4.42 -1.21 13.83
CA ASP A 61 5.32 -1.83 12.86
C ASP A 61 5.70 -3.26 13.30
N GLU A 62 6.08 -3.44 14.56
CA GLU A 62 6.38 -4.77 15.10
C GLU A 62 5.15 -5.69 15.10
N ALA A 63 4.00 -5.18 15.54
CA ALA A 63 2.76 -5.95 15.57
C ALA A 63 2.34 -6.42 14.17
N ILE A 64 2.49 -5.56 13.16
CA ILE A 64 2.18 -5.89 11.77
C ILE A 64 3.16 -6.96 11.24
N ARG A 65 4.46 -6.80 11.50
CA ARG A 65 5.47 -7.78 11.08
C ARG A 65 5.20 -9.16 11.68
N GLU A 66 4.86 -9.22 12.96
CA GLU A 66 4.53 -10.48 13.65
C GLU A 66 3.31 -11.16 13.04
N ARG A 67 2.23 -10.39 12.81
CA ARG A 67 1.01 -10.93 12.22
C ARG A 67 1.20 -11.41 10.79
N TYR A 68 1.99 -10.68 10.02
CA TYR A 68 2.36 -11.10 8.66
C TYR A 68 3.20 -12.38 8.70
N ALA A 69 4.21 -12.45 9.57
CA ALA A 69 5.07 -13.63 9.71
C ALA A 69 4.30 -14.88 10.10
N CYS A 70 3.23 -14.73 10.90
CA CYS A 70 2.34 -15.84 11.26
C CYS A 70 1.34 -16.22 10.15
N GLY A 71 1.36 -15.54 9.02
CA GLY A 71 0.42 -15.80 7.93
C GLY A 71 -1.00 -15.31 8.17
N GLU A 72 -1.19 -14.45 9.17
CA GLU A 72 -2.52 -13.98 9.58
C GLU A 72 -2.95 -12.67 8.92
N LEU A 73 -2.03 -11.94 8.29
CA LEU A 73 -2.30 -10.60 7.80
C LEU A 73 -1.76 -10.40 6.40
N ALA A 74 -2.62 -9.94 5.48
CA ALA A 74 -2.19 -9.38 4.20
C ALA A 74 -1.97 -7.87 4.37
N VAL A 75 -1.02 -7.29 3.64
CA VAL A 75 -0.73 -5.84 3.73
C VAL A 75 -0.63 -5.22 2.34
N TRP A 76 -1.31 -4.11 2.16
CA TRP A 76 -1.26 -3.32 0.92
C TRP A 76 -0.86 -1.89 1.24
N GLY A 77 0.31 -1.46 0.74
CA GLY A 77 0.74 -0.08 0.83
C GLY A 77 0.47 0.67 -0.47
N THR A 78 -0.15 1.84 -0.38
CA THR A 78 -0.40 2.71 -1.53
C THR A 78 0.35 4.02 -1.35
N CYS A 79 1.02 4.50 -2.41
CA CYS A 79 1.78 5.75 -2.43
C CYS A 79 2.77 5.83 -1.25
N ALA A 80 2.53 6.68 -0.26
CA ALA A 80 3.36 6.77 0.95
C ALA A 80 3.40 5.44 1.72
N GLY A 81 2.30 4.68 1.70
CA GLY A 81 2.26 3.34 2.28
C GLY A 81 3.19 2.36 1.57
N ALA A 82 3.34 2.48 0.25
CA ALA A 82 4.30 1.66 -0.50
C ALA A 82 5.75 2.01 -0.13
N ILE A 83 6.04 3.28 0.09
CA ILE A 83 7.36 3.73 0.57
C ILE A 83 7.65 3.10 1.94
N TRP A 84 6.70 3.20 2.85
CA TRP A 84 6.83 2.66 4.21
C TRP A 84 7.03 1.14 4.23
N MET A 85 6.39 0.41 3.32
CA MET A 85 6.52 -1.05 3.23
C MET A 85 7.86 -1.53 2.71
N ALA A 86 8.59 -0.69 1.96
CA ALA A 86 9.80 -1.08 1.26
C ALA A 86 10.95 -1.42 2.20
N GLN A 87 11.77 -2.38 1.82
CA GLN A 87 13.01 -2.69 2.55
C GLN A 87 14.05 -1.59 2.37
N GLU A 88 14.03 -0.90 1.22
CA GLU A 88 14.95 0.21 0.95
C GLU A 88 14.20 1.44 0.47
N ILE A 89 14.47 2.58 1.08
CA ILE A 89 14.02 3.90 0.62
C ILE A 89 15.26 4.63 0.12
N ILE A 90 15.38 4.78 -1.20
CA ILE A 90 16.58 5.30 -1.85
C ILE A 90 16.86 6.73 -1.40
N GLY A 91 18.07 6.97 -0.88
CA GLY A 91 18.47 8.28 -0.36
C GLY A 91 18.04 8.58 1.07
N TYR A 92 17.27 7.68 1.70
CA TYR A 92 16.77 7.86 3.07
C TYR A 92 16.96 6.59 3.91
N PRO A 93 18.23 6.18 4.14
CA PRO A 93 18.51 4.90 4.83
C PRO A 93 18.04 4.85 6.28
N ASP A 94 17.88 6.00 6.92
CA ASP A 94 17.49 6.08 8.33
C ASP A 94 15.99 6.33 8.53
N GLN A 95 15.20 6.48 7.44
CA GLN A 95 13.77 6.70 7.58
C GLN A 95 13.10 5.44 8.17
N PRO A 96 12.29 5.59 9.23
CA PRO A 96 11.54 4.46 9.79
C PRO A 96 10.61 3.84 8.76
N ARG A 97 10.63 2.52 8.66
CA ARG A 97 9.85 1.78 7.67
C ARG A 97 9.46 0.41 8.17
N LEU A 98 8.42 -0.15 7.57
CA LEU A 98 7.96 -1.50 7.87
C LEU A 98 8.94 -2.56 7.33
N GLY A 99 9.46 -2.35 6.14
CA GLY A 99 10.52 -3.17 5.57
C GLY A 99 10.14 -4.59 5.19
N LEU A 100 8.87 -4.87 4.92
CA LEU A 100 8.39 -6.22 4.56
C LEU A 100 8.59 -6.57 3.09
N MET A 101 8.38 -5.60 2.19
CA MET A 101 8.42 -5.83 0.76
C MET A 101 9.84 -5.68 0.23
N PRO A 102 10.42 -6.71 -0.42
CA PRO A 102 11.79 -6.62 -0.94
C PRO A 102 11.86 -5.80 -2.22
N ILE A 103 11.65 -4.50 -2.09
CA ILE A 103 11.73 -3.49 -3.16
C ILE A 103 12.55 -2.30 -2.68
N ALA A 104 13.11 -1.56 -3.65
CA ALA A 104 13.74 -0.29 -3.42
C ALA A 104 12.90 0.80 -4.07
N VAL A 105 12.48 1.78 -3.28
CA VAL A 105 11.55 2.83 -3.70
C VAL A 105 12.23 4.18 -3.65
N ARG A 106 12.04 4.97 -4.72
CA ARG A 106 12.47 6.37 -4.76
C ARG A 106 11.26 7.28 -4.55
N ARG A 107 11.36 8.15 -3.56
CA ARG A 107 10.33 9.15 -3.24
C ARG A 107 10.34 10.26 -4.30
N ASN A 108 9.15 10.80 -4.64
CA ASN A 108 9.01 11.96 -5.54
C ASN A 108 9.75 11.79 -6.88
N ALA A 109 9.69 10.60 -7.47
CA ALA A 109 10.51 10.24 -8.63
C ALA A 109 10.08 10.92 -9.94
N TYR A 110 8.89 11.50 -10.00
CA TYR A 110 8.37 12.17 -11.20
C TYR A 110 8.77 13.65 -11.27
N GLY A 111 9.45 14.18 -10.25
CA GLY A 111 9.96 15.57 -10.24
C GLY A 111 8.89 16.63 -9.96
N ARG A 112 9.34 17.89 -9.87
CA ARG A 112 8.46 19.02 -9.49
C ARG A 112 7.46 19.43 -10.57
N GLN A 113 7.72 19.08 -11.84
CA GLN A 113 6.90 19.53 -12.97
C GLN A 113 5.65 18.66 -13.17
N VAL A 114 5.63 17.43 -12.62
CA VAL A 114 4.51 16.49 -12.75
C VAL A 114 4.13 16.01 -11.36
N GLU A 115 3.41 16.86 -10.63
CA GLU A 115 2.96 16.50 -9.27
C GLU A 115 1.79 15.51 -9.28
N SER A 116 0.96 15.56 -10.30
CA SER A 116 -0.17 14.65 -10.45
C SER A 116 -0.51 14.40 -11.91
N PHE A 117 -0.96 13.20 -12.21
CA PHE A 117 -1.47 12.80 -13.52
C PHE A 117 -2.35 11.58 -13.39
N GLU A 118 -3.12 11.27 -14.41
CA GLU A 118 -3.98 10.11 -14.48
C GLU A 118 -3.59 9.28 -15.71
N GLU A 119 -3.64 7.96 -15.58
CA GLU A 119 -3.27 7.04 -16.64
C GLU A 119 -4.06 5.74 -16.51
N ASP A 120 -4.52 5.21 -17.63
CA ASP A 120 -5.12 3.89 -17.66
C ASP A 120 -4.02 2.83 -17.66
N LEU A 121 -4.05 1.93 -16.67
CA LEU A 121 -3.05 0.89 -16.50
C LEU A 121 -3.62 -0.48 -16.85
N GLU A 122 -2.83 -1.24 -17.60
CA GLU A 122 -3.02 -2.69 -17.69
C GLU A 122 -2.48 -3.31 -16.43
N ILE A 123 -3.36 -3.89 -15.61
CA ILE A 123 -2.98 -4.55 -14.37
C ILE A 123 -3.21 -6.04 -14.52
N GLN A 124 -2.17 -6.83 -14.26
CA GLN A 124 -2.24 -8.28 -14.33
C GLN A 124 -3.38 -8.81 -13.45
N GLY A 125 -4.25 -9.60 -14.07
CA GLY A 125 -5.41 -10.18 -13.39
C GLY A 125 -6.68 -9.35 -13.44
N LEU A 126 -6.66 -8.13 -13.99
CA LEU A 126 -7.87 -7.37 -14.29
C LEU A 126 -8.25 -7.57 -15.76
N ASP A 127 -9.55 -7.65 -16.02
CA ASP A 127 -10.12 -7.91 -17.37
C ASP A 127 -10.09 -6.68 -18.28
N ARG A 128 -9.95 -5.50 -17.72
CA ARG A 128 -9.91 -4.21 -18.44
C ARG A 128 -9.04 -3.21 -17.68
N PRO A 129 -8.56 -2.15 -18.37
CA PRO A 129 -7.69 -1.16 -17.75
C PRO A 129 -8.29 -0.54 -16.48
N PHE A 130 -7.40 -0.21 -15.56
CA PHE A 130 -7.73 0.49 -14.32
C PHE A 130 -7.27 1.93 -14.45
N HIS A 131 -8.18 2.89 -14.23
CA HIS A 131 -7.85 4.31 -14.26
C HIS A 131 -7.11 4.69 -12.97
N ALA A 132 -5.80 4.90 -13.08
CA ALA A 132 -4.93 5.16 -11.93
C ALA A 132 -4.65 6.65 -11.77
N VAL A 133 -4.76 7.13 -10.53
CA VAL A 133 -4.45 8.51 -10.15
C VAL A 133 -3.11 8.53 -9.44
N PHE A 134 -2.17 9.30 -9.99
CA PHE A 134 -0.82 9.47 -9.42
C PHE A 134 -0.69 10.86 -8.85
N ILE A 135 -0.34 10.96 -7.57
CA ILE A 135 -0.10 12.24 -6.88
C ILE A 135 1.24 12.13 -6.16
N ARG A 136 2.23 12.89 -6.61
CA ARG A 136 3.60 12.87 -6.06
C ARG A 136 4.10 11.43 -5.89
N ALA A 137 3.84 10.61 -6.88
CA ALA A 137 4.00 9.18 -6.77
C ALA A 137 5.46 8.76 -6.62
N PRO A 138 5.75 7.78 -5.76
CA PRO A 138 7.05 7.14 -5.74
C PRO A 138 7.23 6.25 -6.95
N VAL A 139 8.48 5.86 -7.23
CA VAL A 139 8.78 4.84 -8.23
C VAL A 139 9.47 3.66 -7.55
N ILE A 140 9.02 2.46 -7.90
CA ILE A 140 9.66 1.22 -7.48
C ILE A 140 10.80 0.99 -8.45
N GLU A 141 12.04 1.34 -8.03
CA GLU A 141 13.20 1.24 -8.91
C GLU A 141 13.77 -0.16 -9.05
N ARG A 142 13.70 -0.94 -7.98
CA ARG A 142 14.20 -2.32 -7.98
C ARG A 142 13.21 -3.23 -7.29
N VAL A 143 13.07 -4.42 -7.84
CA VAL A 143 12.28 -5.49 -7.24
C VAL A 143 13.19 -6.66 -6.92
N GLY A 144 13.02 -7.21 -5.72
CA GLY A 144 13.78 -8.37 -5.27
C GLY A 144 13.28 -9.67 -5.87
N GLU A 145 14.00 -10.75 -5.57
CA GLU A 145 13.61 -12.08 -5.97
C GLU A 145 12.24 -12.45 -5.39
N GLY A 146 11.39 -13.06 -6.22
CA GLY A 146 10.06 -13.49 -5.81
C GLY A 146 8.99 -12.40 -5.89
N VAL A 147 9.36 -11.16 -6.21
CA VAL A 147 8.40 -10.07 -6.39
C VAL A 147 7.88 -10.07 -7.81
N GLU A 148 6.56 -10.11 -7.95
CA GLU A 148 5.86 -10.08 -9.24
C GLU A 148 5.43 -8.65 -9.58
N VAL A 149 5.72 -8.20 -10.79
CA VAL A 149 5.27 -6.89 -11.29
C VAL A 149 3.87 -7.05 -11.87
N LEU A 150 2.90 -6.34 -11.28
CA LEU A 150 1.51 -6.39 -11.71
C LEU A 150 1.15 -5.28 -12.69
N ALA A 151 1.85 -4.15 -12.66
CA ALA A 151 1.59 -3.05 -13.58
C ALA A 151 2.81 -2.15 -13.74
N ARG A 152 2.91 -1.55 -14.95
CA ARG A 152 3.93 -0.55 -15.29
C ARG A 152 3.26 0.68 -15.88
N HIS A 153 3.87 1.83 -15.66
CA HIS A 153 3.59 3.06 -16.38
C HIS A 153 4.81 3.38 -17.24
N GLY A 154 4.72 3.11 -18.54
CA GLY A 154 5.90 3.09 -19.40
C GLY A 154 6.88 2.04 -18.91
N ASP A 155 8.13 2.44 -18.65
CA ASP A 155 9.17 1.55 -18.13
C ASP A 155 9.18 1.45 -16.60
N ARG A 156 8.35 2.24 -15.91
CA ARG A 156 8.35 2.33 -14.46
C ARG A 156 7.42 1.30 -13.84
N VAL A 157 7.93 0.58 -12.85
CA VAL A 157 7.13 -0.36 -12.07
C VAL A 157 6.26 0.44 -11.10
N VAL A 158 4.94 0.21 -11.12
CA VAL A 158 4.00 0.96 -10.29
C VAL A 158 3.12 0.09 -9.42
N PHE A 159 3.15 -1.23 -9.58
CA PHE A 159 2.37 -2.15 -8.75
C PHE A 159 3.07 -3.51 -8.70
N VAL A 160 3.32 -4.00 -7.50
CA VAL A 160 4.00 -5.29 -7.27
C VAL A 160 3.30 -6.12 -6.21
N GLN A 161 3.53 -7.42 -6.27
CA GLN A 161 3.03 -8.40 -5.31
C GLN A 161 4.12 -9.39 -4.92
N GLN A 162 4.18 -9.73 -3.65
CA GLN A 162 4.89 -10.90 -3.18
C GLN A 162 4.07 -11.52 -2.05
N ASP A 163 3.70 -12.79 -2.21
CA ASP A 163 2.85 -13.49 -1.24
C ASP A 163 1.58 -12.68 -0.93
N ARG A 164 1.34 -12.33 0.31
CA ARG A 164 0.18 -11.54 0.75
C ARG A 164 0.52 -10.04 0.91
N LEU A 165 1.52 -9.57 0.19
CA LEU A 165 1.96 -8.17 0.20
C LEU A 165 1.69 -7.52 -1.16
N TRP A 166 1.10 -6.34 -1.15
CA TRP A 166 0.91 -5.48 -2.31
C TRP A 166 1.54 -4.12 -2.06
N ALA A 167 2.22 -3.57 -3.06
CA ALA A 167 2.70 -2.19 -3.04
C ALA A 167 2.36 -1.53 -4.38
N SER A 168 1.66 -0.41 -4.32
CA SER A 168 1.28 0.36 -5.51
C SER A 168 1.62 1.84 -5.31
N SER A 169 2.11 2.48 -6.38
CA SER A 169 2.52 3.89 -6.31
C SER A 169 1.38 4.88 -6.53
N PHE A 170 0.24 4.43 -7.04
CA PHE A 170 -0.93 5.26 -7.33
C PHE A 170 -1.98 5.19 -6.21
N HIS A 171 -3.00 6.03 -6.34
CA HIS A 171 -4.10 6.17 -5.38
C HIS A 171 -5.38 5.48 -5.88
N PRO A 172 -5.59 4.18 -5.59
CA PRO A 172 -6.78 3.47 -6.05
C PRO A 172 -8.06 3.93 -5.36
N GLU A 173 -7.94 4.61 -4.21
CA GLU A 173 -9.06 5.11 -3.43
C GLU A 173 -9.68 6.39 -4.01
N LEU A 174 -9.02 7.05 -4.96
CA LEU A 174 -9.49 8.31 -5.54
C LEU A 174 -10.31 8.11 -6.83
N THR A 175 -10.65 6.88 -7.14
CA THR A 175 -11.56 6.54 -8.24
C THR A 175 -12.79 5.83 -7.69
N GLY A 176 -13.83 5.70 -8.51
CA GLY A 176 -15.00 4.91 -8.12
C GLY A 176 -14.86 3.42 -8.39
N ASP A 177 -13.69 2.98 -8.86
CA ASP A 177 -13.44 1.60 -9.25
C ASP A 177 -12.97 0.76 -8.06
N THR A 178 -13.82 -0.12 -7.56
CA THR A 178 -13.57 -0.95 -6.39
C THR A 178 -12.86 -2.27 -6.69
N ARG A 179 -12.49 -2.53 -7.95
CA ARG A 179 -11.94 -3.84 -8.34
C ARG A 179 -10.66 -4.23 -7.61
N LEU A 180 -9.74 -3.30 -7.38
CA LEU A 180 -8.51 -3.61 -6.65
C LEU A 180 -8.79 -3.86 -5.17
N HIS A 181 -9.65 -3.07 -4.55
CA HIS A 181 -10.04 -3.30 -3.16
C HIS A 181 -10.73 -4.67 -3.01
N ALA A 182 -11.60 -5.05 -3.95
CA ALA A 182 -12.25 -6.36 -3.94
C ALA A 182 -11.22 -7.49 -4.03
N ARG A 183 -10.22 -7.35 -4.90
CA ARG A 183 -9.14 -8.35 -5.03
C ARG A 183 -8.24 -8.40 -3.80
N PHE A 184 -8.00 -7.27 -3.16
CA PHE A 184 -7.25 -7.27 -1.92
C PHE A 184 -8.01 -8.02 -0.80
N VAL A 185 -9.32 -7.83 -0.73
CA VAL A 185 -10.16 -8.58 0.22
C VAL A 185 -10.04 -10.09 -0.02
N GLU A 186 -10.03 -10.53 -1.28
CA GLU A 186 -9.81 -11.94 -1.62
C GLU A 186 -8.41 -12.42 -1.22
N LEU A 187 -7.38 -11.60 -1.45
CA LEU A 187 -6.02 -11.90 -1.01
C LEU A 187 -5.94 -12.05 0.51
N ALA A 188 -6.66 -11.22 1.25
CA ALA A 188 -6.70 -11.27 2.71
C ALA A 188 -7.42 -12.51 3.26
N ARG A 189 -8.31 -13.11 2.48
CA ARG A 189 -8.96 -14.37 2.87
C ARG A 189 -8.00 -15.56 2.88
N GLY A 190 -6.99 -15.51 2.05
CA GLY A 190 -5.98 -16.57 1.92
C GLY A 190 -6.32 -17.59 0.87
#